data_b8dd209c80189d9fecf4a6038a46a4f7
#
_entry.id   b8dd209c80189d9fecf4a6038a46a4f7
#
_cell.length_a   1.000
_cell.length_b   1.000
_cell.length_c   1.000
_cell.angle_alpha   90.00
_cell.angle_beta   90.00
_cell.angle_gamma   90.00
#
_symmetry.space_group_name_H-M   'P 1'
#
loop_
_entity.id
_entity.type
_entity.pdbx_description
1 polymer ?
#
loop_
_entity_poly.entity_id
_entity_poly.type
_entity_poly.pdbx_seq_one_letter_code
_entity_poly.pdbx_strand_id
1 'polypeptide(L)'
;ASAQPTNSNQLSDPRVRQALCMAIDMKTIGETLFEDQIIVADSLLPNGPLKSPNLPDYSYNPEKARQLLAEANWDSNRELDMVFYYGDQLTADFMAAIQAYFADVGVKMTYRLLQGDVGAQLNSVPEDGVNGPAAVDYDLGYGARAAIAMQEYYNTFKTGLNPQTPG
;
A
#
# COMPACT_ATOMS: atom_id res chain seq x y z
N ALA A 1 16.12 -20.16 11.05
CA ALA A 1 14.98 -20.14 10.12
C ALA A 1 14.18 -18.89 10.47
N SER A 2 14.26 -17.86 9.64
CA SER A 2 13.42 -16.66 9.78
C SER A 2 11.98 -17.13 9.56
N ALA A 3 11.14 -16.99 10.57
CA ALA A 3 9.72 -17.12 10.36
C ALA A 3 9.30 -15.95 9.43
N GLN A 4 9.09 -16.26 8.16
CA GLN A 4 8.43 -15.33 7.25
C GLN A 4 7.01 -15.12 7.79
N PRO A 5 6.52 -13.89 7.87
CA PRO A 5 5.12 -13.65 8.18
C PRO A 5 4.30 -14.49 7.20
N THR A 6 3.45 -15.33 7.70
CA THR A 6 2.69 -16.32 6.89
C THR A 6 1.78 -15.67 5.84
N ASN A 7 1.55 -14.36 5.96
CA ASN A 7 0.65 -13.60 5.10
C ASN A 7 1.32 -12.76 4.01
N SER A 8 2.64 -12.53 4.06
CA SER A 8 3.31 -11.62 3.14
C SER A 8 3.73 -12.24 1.81
N ASN A 9 3.73 -13.57 1.67
CA ASN A 9 4.28 -14.23 0.49
C ASN A 9 3.60 -13.83 -0.83
N GLN A 10 2.28 -13.65 -0.85
CA GLN A 10 1.59 -13.25 -2.09
C GLN A 10 1.83 -11.78 -2.45
N LEU A 11 1.94 -10.88 -1.46
CA LEU A 11 2.28 -9.48 -1.69
C LEU A 11 3.75 -9.27 -2.11
N SER A 12 4.62 -10.26 -1.93
CA SER A 12 5.99 -10.23 -2.44
C SER A 12 6.04 -10.40 -3.96
N ASP A 13 5.01 -10.99 -4.57
CA ASP A 13 4.90 -11.09 -6.03
C ASP A 13 4.59 -9.70 -6.63
N PRO A 14 5.45 -9.19 -7.52
CA PRO A 14 5.22 -7.89 -8.13
C PRO A 14 3.93 -7.81 -8.96
N ARG A 15 3.46 -8.94 -9.51
CA ARG A 15 2.21 -8.99 -10.28
C ARG A 15 1.00 -8.68 -9.39
N VAL A 16 1.01 -9.19 -8.14
CA VAL A 16 -0.05 -8.88 -7.16
C VAL A 16 -0.04 -7.38 -6.84
N ARG A 17 1.13 -6.81 -6.54
CA ARG A 17 1.21 -5.36 -6.23
C ARG A 17 0.78 -4.49 -7.42
N GLN A 18 1.15 -4.86 -8.64
CA GLN A 18 0.70 -4.20 -9.86
C GLN A 18 -0.81 -4.29 -10.03
N ALA A 19 -1.39 -5.47 -9.78
CA ALA A 19 -2.83 -5.66 -9.86
C ALA A 19 -3.57 -4.77 -8.85
N LEU A 20 -3.10 -4.68 -7.61
CA LEU A 20 -3.69 -3.81 -6.61
C LEU A 20 -3.64 -2.32 -7.02
N CYS A 21 -2.53 -1.87 -7.61
CA CYS A 21 -2.46 -0.51 -8.15
C CYS A 21 -3.46 -0.29 -9.30
N MET A 22 -3.55 -1.23 -10.24
CA MET A 22 -4.44 -1.12 -11.40
C MET A 22 -5.92 -1.32 -11.06
N ALA A 23 -6.22 -1.86 -9.88
CA ALA A 23 -7.60 -2.06 -9.43
C ALA A 23 -8.29 -0.77 -8.98
N ILE A 24 -7.55 0.27 -8.61
CA ILE A 24 -8.10 1.49 -7.99
C ILE A 24 -8.22 2.61 -9.01
N ASP A 25 -9.43 3.12 -9.23
CA ASP A 25 -9.65 4.32 -10.05
C ASP A 25 -9.41 5.60 -9.22
N MET A 26 -8.13 5.94 -9.08
CA MET A 26 -7.74 7.15 -8.35
C MET A 26 -8.25 8.44 -9.00
N LYS A 27 -8.53 8.43 -10.30
CA LYS A 27 -9.09 9.61 -10.98
C LYS A 27 -10.54 9.83 -10.50
N THR A 28 -11.38 8.82 -10.59
CA THR A 28 -12.77 8.92 -10.10
C THR A 28 -12.84 9.24 -8.61
N ILE A 29 -11.95 8.65 -7.79
CA ILE A 29 -11.84 8.99 -6.38
C ILE A 29 -11.46 10.47 -6.19
N GLY A 30 -10.50 10.97 -6.95
CA GLY A 30 -10.08 12.37 -6.91
C GLY A 30 -11.23 13.34 -7.23
N GLU A 31 -11.99 13.03 -8.28
CA GLU A 31 -13.14 13.81 -8.69
C GLU A 31 -14.28 13.78 -7.66
N THR A 32 -14.56 12.62 -7.08
CA THR A 32 -15.75 12.42 -6.22
C THR A 32 -15.53 12.70 -4.76
N LEU A 33 -14.42 12.27 -4.16
CA LEU A 33 -14.13 12.45 -2.74
C LEU A 33 -13.28 13.67 -2.46
N PHE A 34 -12.42 14.08 -3.39
CA PHE A 34 -11.47 15.18 -3.18
C PHE A 34 -11.79 16.42 -4.01
N GLU A 35 -12.95 16.47 -4.67
CA GLU A 35 -13.43 17.61 -5.46
C GLU A 35 -12.37 18.14 -6.44
N ASP A 36 -11.63 17.26 -7.11
CA ASP A 36 -10.51 17.57 -7.99
C ASP A 36 -9.33 18.33 -7.33
N GLN A 37 -9.27 18.36 -5.99
CA GLN A 37 -8.20 19.09 -5.27
C GLN A 37 -6.93 18.26 -5.07
N ILE A 38 -6.84 17.08 -5.65
CA ILE A 38 -5.65 16.25 -5.59
C ILE A 38 -5.00 16.09 -6.97
N ILE A 39 -3.69 15.81 -6.95
CA ILE A 39 -2.97 15.36 -8.13
C ILE A 39 -2.71 13.87 -7.97
N VAL A 40 -3.27 13.05 -8.85
CA VAL A 40 -2.98 11.62 -8.86
C VAL A 40 -1.52 11.42 -9.30
N ALA A 41 -0.72 10.85 -8.40
CA ALA A 41 0.68 10.59 -8.66
C ALA A 41 0.84 9.27 -9.44
N ASP A 42 1.67 9.28 -10.46
CA ASP A 42 2.08 8.09 -11.23
C ASP A 42 3.49 7.60 -10.83
N SER A 43 4.09 8.24 -9.84
CA SER A 43 5.44 7.94 -9.35
C SER A 43 5.59 8.41 -7.90
N LEU A 44 6.55 7.80 -7.22
CA LEU A 44 6.97 8.26 -5.89
C LEU A 44 7.70 9.61 -5.94
N LEU A 45 8.26 9.97 -7.10
CA LEU A 45 8.91 11.27 -7.30
C LEU A 45 7.90 12.26 -7.89
N PRO A 46 7.88 13.50 -7.38
CA PRO A 46 7.07 14.55 -7.98
C PRO A 46 7.52 14.86 -9.42
N ASN A 47 6.64 15.45 -10.19
CA ASN A 47 6.97 15.86 -11.54
C ASN A 47 8.19 16.80 -11.54
N GLY A 48 9.21 16.45 -12.30
CA GLY A 48 10.46 17.20 -12.34
C GLY A 48 11.60 16.43 -13.02
N PRO A 49 12.82 17.00 -13.02
CA PRO A 49 13.96 16.42 -13.75
C PRO A 49 14.45 15.08 -13.22
N LEU A 50 14.06 14.71 -11.99
CA LEU A 50 14.44 13.45 -11.37
C LEU A 50 13.45 12.32 -11.65
N LYS A 51 12.27 12.63 -12.18
CA LYS A 51 11.27 11.61 -12.55
C LYS A 51 11.69 10.94 -13.85
N SER A 52 11.69 9.60 -13.85
CA SER A 52 11.97 8.83 -15.07
C SER A 52 10.92 9.12 -16.14
N PRO A 53 11.32 9.35 -17.40
CA PRO A 53 10.38 9.48 -18.51
C PRO A 53 9.75 8.13 -18.93
N ASN A 54 10.32 7.01 -18.48
CA ASN A 54 9.89 5.66 -18.84
C ASN A 54 9.33 4.94 -17.61
N LEU A 55 8.23 5.44 -17.06
CA LEU A 55 7.54 4.78 -15.97
C LEU A 55 6.62 3.68 -16.51
N PRO A 56 6.47 2.56 -15.78
CA PRO A 56 5.40 1.62 -16.07
C PRO A 56 4.03 2.28 -15.90
N ASP A 57 3.10 1.95 -16.77
CA ASP A 57 1.71 2.42 -16.66
C ASP A 57 0.93 1.51 -15.72
N TYR A 58 0.51 2.06 -14.58
CA TYR A 58 -0.36 1.42 -13.59
C TYR A 58 -1.74 2.09 -13.52
N SER A 59 -2.15 2.75 -14.60
CA SER A 59 -3.49 3.34 -14.72
C SER A 59 -4.58 2.31 -14.44
N TYR A 60 -5.73 2.77 -13.98
CA TYR A 60 -6.89 1.94 -13.67
C TYR A 60 -7.24 1.00 -14.83
N ASN A 61 -7.18 -0.28 -14.57
CA ASN A 61 -7.49 -1.35 -15.52
C ASN A 61 -7.87 -2.62 -14.75
N PRO A 62 -9.15 -2.77 -14.37
CA PRO A 62 -9.60 -3.90 -13.56
C PRO A 62 -9.49 -5.24 -14.29
N GLU A 63 -9.61 -5.27 -15.63
CA GLU A 63 -9.42 -6.49 -16.41
C GLU A 63 -7.97 -6.98 -16.31
N LYS A 64 -7.01 -6.07 -16.46
CA LYS A 64 -5.59 -6.41 -16.33
C LYS A 64 -5.24 -6.79 -14.88
N ALA A 65 -5.86 -6.13 -13.89
CA ALA A 65 -5.71 -6.50 -12.49
C ALA A 65 -6.16 -7.95 -12.23
N ARG A 66 -7.34 -8.35 -12.71
CA ARG A 66 -7.84 -9.74 -12.60
C ARG A 66 -6.90 -10.73 -13.29
N GLN A 67 -6.39 -10.39 -14.47
CA GLN A 67 -5.44 -11.24 -15.19
C GLN A 67 -4.16 -11.45 -14.37
N LEU A 68 -3.56 -10.40 -13.84
CA LEU A 68 -2.33 -10.48 -13.05
C LEU A 68 -2.52 -11.27 -11.75
N LEU A 69 -3.66 -11.12 -11.08
CA LEU A 69 -4.02 -11.90 -9.89
C LEU A 69 -4.14 -13.39 -10.23
N ALA A 70 -4.78 -13.73 -11.35
CA ALA A 70 -4.89 -15.12 -11.81
C ALA A 70 -3.52 -15.71 -12.16
N GLU A 71 -2.67 -14.97 -12.88
CA GLU A 71 -1.29 -15.39 -13.22
C GLU A 71 -0.40 -15.57 -11.98
N ALA A 72 -0.67 -14.81 -10.92
CA ALA A 72 0.02 -14.91 -9.63
C ALA A 72 -0.59 -15.99 -8.71
N ASN A 73 -1.63 -16.68 -9.12
CA ASN A 73 -2.38 -17.64 -8.31
C ASN A 73 -2.89 -17.00 -6.99
N TRP A 74 -3.49 -15.83 -7.08
CA TRP A 74 -4.03 -15.12 -5.92
C TRP A 74 -5.05 -16.00 -5.18
N ASP A 75 -4.89 -16.14 -3.87
CA ASP A 75 -5.88 -16.82 -3.03
C ASP A 75 -7.06 -15.86 -2.73
N SER A 76 -8.18 -16.08 -3.40
CA SER A 76 -9.40 -15.28 -3.20
C SER A 76 -10.03 -15.43 -1.80
N ASN A 77 -9.59 -16.40 -0.99
CA ASN A 77 -10.03 -16.53 0.40
C ASN A 77 -9.20 -15.66 1.34
N ARG A 78 -8.01 -15.24 0.90
CA ARG A 78 -7.19 -14.32 1.69
C ARG A 78 -7.87 -12.97 1.83
N GLU A 79 -7.87 -12.44 3.04
CA GLU A 79 -8.32 -11.10 3.35
C GLU A 79 -7.11 -10.24 3.74
N LEU A 80 -6.94 -9.10 3.07
CA LEU A 80 -5.88 -8.14 3.37
C LEU A 80 -6.31 -7.25 4.55
N ASP A 81 -5.39 -7.02 5.49
CA ASP A 81 -5.57 -6.03 6.56
C ASP A 81 -4.88 -4.72 6.17
N MET A 82 -5.66 -3.65 6.02
CA MET A 82 -5.14 -2.31 5.78
C MET A 82 -5.23 -1.47 7.05
N VAL A 83 -4.12 -0.84 7.41
CA VAL A 83 -4.07 0.10 8.54
C VAL A 83 -3.91 1.54 8.06
N PHE A 84 -4.50 2.48 8.79
CA PHE A 84 -4.38 3.91 8.55
C PHE A 84 -4.45 4.67 9.88
N TYR A 85 -4.06 5.95 9.91
CA TYR A 85 -4.01 6.72 11.14
C TYR A 85 -4.62 8.13 11.06
N TYR A 86 -5.25 8.47 9.96
CA TYR A 86 -6.06 9.69 9.87
C TYR A 86 -7.51 9.37 10.20
N GLY A 87 -8.00 9.89 11.32
CA GLY A 87 -9.32 9.55 11.87
C GLY A 87 -10.46 10.43 11.36
N ASP A 88 -10.29 11.10 10.22
CA ASP A 88 -11.33 11.92 9.60
C ASP A 88 -12.25 11.10 8.69
N GLN A 89 -13.44 11.64 8.40
CA GLN A 89 -14.46 10.97 7.60
C GLN A 89 -13.98 10.77 6.16
N LEU A 90 -13.28 11.74 5.58
CA LEU A 90 -12.77 11.65 4.21
C LEU A 90 -11.83 10.45 4.03
N THR A 91 -10.94 10.23 5.00
CA THR A 91 -10.06 9.05 4.99
C THR A 91 -10.86 7.75 5.14
N ALA A 92 -11.89 7.72 6.00
CA ALA A 92 -12.74 6.53 6.12
C ALA A 92 -13.48 6.22 4.80
N ASP A 93 -14.02 7.24 4.13
CA ASP A 93 -14.69 7.09 2.83
C ASP A 93 -13.70 6.64 1.74
N PHE A 94 -12.47 7.13 1.79
CA PHE A 94 -11.40 6.69 0.88
C PHE A 94 -11.05 5.22 1.10
N MET A 95 -10.95 4.75 2.35
CA MET A 95 -10.71 3.33 2.66
C MET A 95 -11.86 2.45 2.16
N ALA A 96 -13.10 2.90 2.32
CA ALA A 96 -14.28 2.19 1.82
C ALA A 96 -14.28 2.11 0.28
N ALA A 97 -13.89 3.17 -0.40
CA ALA A 97 -13.74 3.17 -1.86
C ALA A 97 -12.67 2.16 -2.33
N ILE A 98 -11.49 2.14 -1.70
CA ILE A 98 -10.43 1.18 -2.02
C ILE A 98 -10.94 -0.26 -1.79
N GLN A 99 -11.64 -0.51 -0.68
CA GLN A 99 -12.23 -1.83 -0.39
C GLN A 99 -13.17 -2.27 -1.52
N ALA A 100 -14.03 -1.38 -2.00
CA ALA A 100 -14.97 -1.67 -3.09
C ALA A 100 -14.23 -1.99 -4.41
N TYR A 101 -13.22 -1.21 -4.78
CA TYR A 101 -12.40 -1.47 -5.96
C TYR A 101 -11.64 -2.79 -5.88
N PHE A 102 -11.12 -3.15 -4.71
CA PHE A 102 -10.47 -4.44 -4.52
C PHE A 102 -11.47 -5.60 -4.64
N ALA A 103 -12.65 -5.45 -4.06
CA ALA A 103 -13.71 -6.46 -4.17
C ALA A 103 -14.10 -6.74 -5.64
N ASP A 104 -14.15 -5.71 -6.48
CA ASP A 104 -14.43 -5.80 -7.90
C ASP A 104 -13.44 -6.71 -8.66
N VAL A 105 -12.21 -6.79 -8.22
CA VAL A 105 -11.19 -7.65 -8.82
C VAL A 105 -10.96 -8.96 -8.06
N GLY A 106 -11.81 -9.27 -7.06
CA GLY A 106 -11.76 -10.50 -6.29
C GLY A 106 -10.75 -10.50 -5.13
N VAL A 107 -10.36 -9.32 -4.65
CA VAL A 107 -9.50 -9.14 -3.48
C VAL A 107 -10.36 -8.71 -2.29
N LYS A 108 -10.31 -9.47 -1.21
CA LYS A 108 -10.96 -9.10 0.05
C LYS A 108 -10.02 -8.22 0.86
N MET A 109 -10.56 -7.19 1.48
CA MET A 109 -9.80 -6.28 2.35
C MET A 109 -10.67 -5.82 3.52
N THR A 110 -10.10 -5.82 4.70
CA THR A 110 -10.58 -5.06 5.85
C THR A 110 -9.67 -3.86 6.10
N TYR A 111 -10.16 -2.87 6.82
CA TYR A 111 -9.35 -1.71 7.19
C TYR A 111 -9.64 -1.27 8.61
N ARG A 112 -8.62 -0.73 9.30
CA ARG A 112 -8.73 -0.29 10.69
C ARG A 112 -7.88 0.93 10.98
N LEU A 113 -8.45 1.82 11.80
CA LEU A 113 -7.76 3.01 12.31
C LEU A 113 -6.80 2.63 13.44
N LEU A 114 -5.51 2.94 13.27
CA LEU A 114 -4.54 2.86 14.35
C LEU A 114 -4.74 4.00 15.35
N GLN A 115 -4.67 3.69 16.64
CA GLN A 115 -4.80 4.65 17.73
C GLN A 115 -3.61 4.56 18.68
N GLY A 116 -3.35 5.63 19.42
CA GLY A 116 -2.22 5.71 20.35
C GLY A 116 -0.92 6.09 19.67
N ASP A 117 0.18 5.44 20.05
CA ASP A 117 1.51 5.70 19.45
C ASP A 117 1.64 4.99 18.09
N VAL A 118 1.11 5.63 17.07
CA VAL A 118 1.15 5.14 15.69
C VAL A 118 2.60 5.03 15.19
N GLY A 119 3.47 5.95 15.60
CA GLY A 119 4.88 5.91 15.26
C GLY A 119 5.54 4.62 15.72
N ALA A 120 5.31 4.24 16.97
CA ALA A 120 5.81 2.98 17.52
C ALA A 120 5.18 1.79 16.81
N GLN A 121 3.87 1.79 16.58
CA GLN A 121 3.17 0.68 15.92
C GLN A 121 3.68 0.39 14.51
N LEU A 122 4.00 1.43 13.74
CA LEU A 122 4.44 1.28 12.34
C LEU A 122 5.95 1.15 12.18
N ASN A 123 6.75 1.66 13.12
CA ASN A 123 8.20 1.80 12.93
C ASN A 123 9.05 1.11 14.00
N SER A 124 8.47 0.54 15.06
CA SER A 124 9.27 -0.19 16.05
C SER A 124 9.84 -1.48 15.46
N VAL A 125 11.08 -1.76 15.85
CA VAL A 125 11.70 -3.05 15.55
C VAL A 125 11.05 -4.10 16.45
N PRO A 126 10.52 -5.19 15.89
CA PRO A 126 9.99 -6.29 16.69
C PRO A 126 11.07 -6.91 17.58
N GLU A 127 10.74 -7.22 18.84
CA GLU A 127 11.70 -7.84 19.76
C GLU A 127 12.14 -9.24 19.31
N ASP A 128 11.26 -9.97 18.65
CA ASP A 128 11.52 -11.31 18.11
C ASP A 128 11.98 -11.28 16.64
N GLY A 129 12.25 -10.08 16.09
CA GLY A 129 12.61 -9.89 14.69
C GLY A 129 11.43 -9.93 13.70
N VAL A 130 10.22 -10.24 14.18
CA VAL A 130 8.97 -10.28 13.37
C VAL A 130 7.87 -9.47 14.05
N ASN A 131 7.65 -9.67 15.35
CA ASN A 131 6.63 -8.97 16.14
C ASN A 131 7.26 -8.42 17.42
N GLY A 132 6.91 -7.22 17.79
CA GLY A 132 7.30 -6.59 19.04
C GLY A 132 6.08 -6.05 19.76
N PRO A 133 6.19 -5.67 21.05
CA PRO A 133 5.06 -5.23 21.85
C PRO A 133 4.39 -3.96 21.32
N ALA A 134 5.10 -3.18 20.51
CA ALA A 134 4.57 -1.97 19.88
C ALA A 134 4.27 -2.15 18.38
N ALA A 135 4.84 -3.16 17.73
CA ALA A 135 4.63 -3.39 16.29
C ALA A 135 3.26 -4.00 16.01
N VAL A 136 2.61 -3.53 14.96
CA VAL A 136 1.33 -4.03 14.49
C VAL A 136 1.55 -4.81 13.21
N ASP A 137 1.02 -6.04 13.16
CA ASP A 137 1.00 -6.83 11.92
C ASP A 137 -0.09 -6.28 11.00
N TYR A 138 0.24 -6.08 9.71
CA TYR A 138 -0.67 -5.60 8.68
C TYR A 138 -0.13 -5.93 7.29
N ASP A 139 -1.03 -6.00 6.30
CA ASP A 139 -0.64 -6.21 4.90
C ASP A 139 -0.37 -4.90 4.16
N LEU A 140 -1.21 -3.89 4.37
CA LEU A 140 -1.16 -2.60 3.69
C LEU A 140 -1.24 -1.45 4.71
N GLY A 141 -0.52 -0.38 4.45
CA GLY A 141 -0.56 0.82 5.28
C GLY A 141 -0.84 2.07 4.45
N TYR A 142 -1.82 2.88 4.89
CA TYR A 142 -2.08 4.18 4.32
C TYR A 142 -1.52 5.29 5.22
N GLY A 143 -0.71 6.15 4.64
CA GLY A 143 -0.12 7.27 5.36
C GLY A 143 0.57 8.26 4.43
N ALA A 144 0.76 9.49 4.90
CA ALA A 144 1.48 10.50 4.15
C ALA A 144 2.98 10.22 4.11
N ARG A 145 3.59 10.54 3.00
CA ARG A 145 5.04 10.64 2.83
C ARG A 145 5.38 12.02 2.29
N ALA A 146 6.22 12.75 3.00
CA ALA A 146 6.76 13.99 2.48
C ALA A 146 7.95 13.67 1.56
N ALA A 147 7.83 14.01 0.29
CA ALA A 147 8.90 13.82 -0.70
C ALA A 147 9.82 15.03 -0.76
N ILE A 148 10.41 15.42 0.39
CA ILE A 148 11.23 16.64 0.48
C ILE A 148 12.64 16.39 -0.04
N ALA A 149 13.16 15.16 0.12
CA ALA A 149 14.51 14.82 -0.32
C ALA A 149 14.59 13.38 -0.84
N MET A 150 15.44 13.17 -1.85
CA MET A 150 15.77 11.83 -2.39
C MET A 150 16.26 10.86 -1.31
N GLN A 151 16.89 11.38 -0.26
CA GLN A 151 17.40 10.60 0.87
C GLN A 151 16.29 9.81 1.59
N GLU A 152 15.07 10.34 1.64
CA GLU A 152 13.94 9.66 2.29
C GLU A 152 13.53 8.40 1.54
N TYR A 153 13.54 8.45 0.21
CA TYR A 153 13.27 7.26 -0.62
C TYR A 153 14.37 6.21 -0.49
N TYR A 154 15.63 6.64 -0.47
CA TYR A 154 16.74 5.75 -0.26
C TYR A 154 16.63 5.02 1.10
N ASN A 155 16.33 5.74 2.17
CA ASN A 155 16.17 5.16 3.50
C ASN A 155 14.95 4.23 3.60
N THR A 156 13.91 4.48 2.78
CA THR A 156 12.70 3.66 2.78
C THR A 156 12.87 2.35 2.01
N PHE A 157 13.59 2.39 0.88
CA PHE A 157 13.61 1.26 -0.06
C PHE A 157 14.93 0.50 -0.12
N LYS A 158 16.02 1.03 0.43
CA LYS A 158 17.28 0.29 0.45
C LYS A 158 17.21 -0.86 1.44
N THR A 159 17.52 -2.04 0.94
CA THR A 159 17.66 -3.27 1.74
C THR A 159 18.53 -3.07 2.97
N GLY A 160 18.06 -3.49 4.12
CA GLY A 160 18.78 -3.47 5.39
C GLY A 160 18.83 -2.13 6.11
N LEU A 161 18.23 -1.05 5.57
CA LEU A 161 18.11 0.22 6.27
C LEU A 161 16.80 0.38 7.04
N ASN A 162 15.75 -0.28 6.60
CA ASN A 162 14.49 -0.32 7.31
C ASN A 162 14.31 -1.70 7.95
N PRO A 163 14.28 -1.82 9.30
CA PRO A 163 14.12 -3.11 9.97
C PRO A 163 12.81 -3.82 9.64
N GLN A 164 11.78 -3.07 9.24
CA GLN A 164 10.47 -3.62 8.88
C GLN A 164 10.36 -4.04 7.41
N THR A 165 11.32 -3.67 6.59
CA THR A 165 11.44 -4.12 5.20
C THR A 165 12.79 -4.81 5.02
N PRO A 166 12.96 -6.04 5.53
CA PRO A 166 14.10 -6.85 5.13
C PRO A 166 13.92 -7.15 3.64
N GLY A 167 14.68 -6.49 2.82
CA GLY A 167 14.57 -6.43 1.37
C GLY A 167 14.29 -7.74 0.65
#